data_1f2877157226cc9c9a7acdedb4e4c090
#
_entry.id   1f2877157226cc9c9a7acdedb4e4c090
#
_cell.length_a   1.000
_cell.length_b   1.000
_cell.length_c   1.000
_cell.angle_alpha   90.00
_cell.angle_beta   90.00
_cell.angle_gamma   90.00
#
_symmetry.space_group_name_H-M   'P 1'
#
loop_
_entity.id
_entity.type
_entity.pdbx_description
1 polymer ?
#
loop_
_entity_poly.entity_id
_entity_poly.type
_entity_poly.pdbx_seq_one_letter_code
_entity_poly.pdbx_strand_id
1 'polypeptide(L)'
;LSKGALLADEVGLGKTIEAGLVLSQNWAERKRRLLVITPSNLRKQWHQELQEKFFLPCRILETKSYNASVRQGNVRPFECNDLVICSYQFARSKAAEISLMCWDLVVIDEAHRLRNVYKPANVIANTLKQALKDAPKLLLTATPLQNSLLELYGLVSVVDDRIFGDLKSFKEQFANLHNQSTFDTLKARLEPMCKRTLRRQVLPYVRYTKRLPMVQPFTPSESEDRLYHLVSDYLRRDNLQALPASQRSLMTLVLRKLLASSSFAIAGALNSMSQRLRDRLRQAEGPNPLEQALGDDFEALDEIAEEWEEDGEQPEPLTEA
;
A
#
# COMPACT_ATOMS: atom_id res chain seq x y z
N LEU A 1 27.53 2.98 6.97
CA LEU A 1 26.30 3.77 6.92
C LEU A 1 25.19 2.87 6.43
N SER A 2 24.06 2.77 7.17
CA SER A 2 22.89 1.98 6.77
C SER A 2 22.30 2.56 5.48
N LYS A 3 21.79 1.68 4.59
CA LYS A 3 21.11 2.09 3.36
C LYS A 3 19.72 2.70 3.60
N GLY A 4 19.33 2.90 4.86
CA GLY A 4 18.05 3.48 5.24
C GLY A 4 17.63 3.18 6.67
N ALA A 5 16.38 3.48 7.00
CA ALA A 5 15.80 3.28 8.32
C ALA A 5 14.34 2.80 8.26
N LEU A 6 13.89 2.19 9.36
CA LEU A 6 12.52 1.78 9.60
C LEU A 6 11.97 2.59 10.78
N LEU A 7 10.95 3.43 10.54
CA LEU A 7 10.18 4.10 11.58
C LEU A 7 8.95 3.25 11.90
N ALA A 8 8.96 2.67 13.08
CA ALA A 8 7.94 1.71 13.53
C ALA A 8 7.07 2.26 14.67
N ASP A 9 6.86 3.56 14.72
CA ASP A 9 6.08 4.25 15.73
C ASP A 9 4.61 3.89 15.67
N GLU A 10 3.94 3.85 16.83
CA GLU A 10 2.49 3.60 16.86
C GLU A 10 1.70 4.61 16.04
N VAL A 11 0.49 4.21 15.66
CA VAL A 11 -0.43 5.07 14.89
C VAL A 11 -0.67 6.40 15.61
N GLY A 12 -0.60 7.51 14.87
CA GLY A 12 -0.89 8.84 15.41
C GLY A 12 0.28 9.50 16.16
N LEU A 13 1.50 8.96 16.07
CA LEU A 13 2.71 9.58 16.62
C LEU A 13 3.44 10.50 15.64
N GLY A 14 2.91 10.66 14.43
CA GLY A 14 3.45 11.64 13.48
C GLY A 14 4.53 11.12 12.55
N LYS A 15 4.56 9.83 12.19
CA LYS A 15 5.52 9.28 11.22
C LYS A 15 5.63 10.09 9.92
N THR A 16 4.50 10.58 9.40
CA THR A 16 4.47 11.46 8.21
C THR A 16 5.22 12.77 8.46
N ILE A 17 5.14 13.33 9.68
CA ILE A 17 5.86 14.56 10.04
C ILE A 17 7.37 14.27 10.13
N GLU A 18 7.77 13.17 10.74
CA GLU A 18 9.18 12.76 10.82
C GLU A 18 9.77 12.55 9.43
N ALA A 19 9.06 11.84 8.55
CA ALA A 19 9.46 11.65 7.17
C ALA A 19 9.50 12.99 6.41
N GLY A 20 8.55 13.90 6.63
CA GLY A 20 8.52 15.24 6.08
C GLY A 20 9.73 16.07 6.48
N LEU A 21 10.18 15.97 7.74
CA LEU A 21 11.42 16.62 8.21
C LEU A 21 12.65 16.08 7.48
N VAL A 22 12.74 14.75 7.32
CA VAL A 22 13.85 14.13 6.57
C VAL A 22 13.85 14.53 5.09
N LEU A 23 12.66 14.58 4.47
CA LEU A 23 12.50 15.06 3.09
C LEU A 23 12.90 16.53 2.96
N SER A 24 12.48 17.39 3.89
CA SER A 24 12.84 18.81 3.94
C SER A 24 14.35 19.03 4.10
N GLN A 25 15.00 18.23 4.96
CA GLN A 25 16.45 18.28 5.13
C GLN A 25 17.16 17.91 3.82
N ASN A 26 16.75 16.82 3.17
CA ASN A 26 17.32 16.43 1.88
C ASN A 26 17.10 17.52 0.81
N TRP A 27 15.91 18.13 0.80
CA TRP A 27 15.60 19.24 -0.11
C TRP A 27 16.49 20.46 0.14
N ALA A 28 16.73 20.83 1.40
CA ALA A 28 17.64 21.91 1.77
C ALA A 28 19.09 21.62 1.33
N GLU A 29 19.50 20.36 1.36
CA GLU A 29 20.78 19.87 0.85
C GLU A 29 20.86 19.79 -0.68
N ARG A 30 19.87 20.34 -1.39
CA ARG A 30 19.73 20.31 -2.86
C ARG A 30 19.59 18.92 -3.48
N LYS A 31 19.20 17.92 -2.72
CA LYS A 31 18.80 16.62 -3.20
C LYS A 31 17.38 16.72 -3.76
N ARG A 32 17.19 16.36 -5.02
CA ARG A 32 15.92 16.59 -5.74
C ARG A 32 15.22 15.30 -6.16
N ARG A 33 15.93 14.18 -6.17
CA ARG A 33 15.38 12.90 -6.56
C ARG A 33 14.77 12.21 -5.34
N LEU A 34 13.59 12.70 -4.96
CA LEU A 34 12.84 12.26 -3.79
C LEU A 34 11.55 11.57 -4.23
N LEU A 35 11.32 10.38 -3.73
CA LEU A 35 10.14 9.56 -4.04
C LEU A 35 9.40 9.19 -2.77
N VAL A 36 8.06 9.32 -2.79
CA VAL A 36 7.16 8.79 -1.76
C VAL A 36 6.26 7.74 -2.41
N ILE A 37 6.34 6.50 -1.91
CA ILE A 37 5.44 5.40 -2.28
C ILE A 37 4.47 5.19 -1.12
N THR A 38 3.18 5.31 -1.38
CA THR A 38 2.13 5.25 -0.37
C THR A 38 0.89 4.57 -0.93
N PRO A 39 -0.03 4.04 -0.11
CA PRO A 39 -1.34 3.60 -0.59
C PRO A 39 -2.05 4.67 -1.42
N SER A 40 -2.82 4.25 -2.43
CA SER A 40 -3.47 5.18 -3.38
C SER A 40 -4.37 6.21 -2.72
N ASN A 41 -5.07 5.81 -1.65
CA ASN A 41 -5.96 6.68 -0.87
C ASN A 41 -5.20 7.75 -0.06
N LEU A 42 -3.93 7.55 0.27
CA LEU A 42 -3.10 8.48 1.04
C LEU A 42 -2.30 9.46 0.19
N ARG A 43 -2.21 9.28 -1.14
CA ARG A 43 -1.42 10.15 -2.04
C ARG A 43 -1.79 11.63 -1.92
N LYS A 44 -3.09 11.93 -1.89
CA LYS A 44 -3.58 13.33 -1.76
C LYS A 44 -3.26 13.92 -0.39
N GLN A 45 -3.37 13.12 0.68
CA GLN A 45 -3.00 13.53 2.02
C GLN A 45 -1.50 13.84 2.10
N TRP A 46 -0.64 12.96 1.58
CA TRP A 46 0.80 13.20 1.51
C TRP A 46 1.14 14.46 0.74
N HIS A 47 0.52 14.66 -0.42
CA HIS A 47 0.70 15.87 -1.23
C HIS A 47 0.34 17.13 -0.45
N GLN A 48 -0.83 17.14 0.19
CA GLN A 48 -1.31 18.26 0.99
C GLN A 48 -0.38 18.54 2.18
N GLU A 49 -0.01 17.51 2.95
CA GLU A 49 0.85 17.68 4.12
C GLU A 49 2.25 18.20 3.75
N LEU A 50 2.84 17.70 2.66
CA LEU A 50 4.15 18.16 2.20
C LEU A 50 4.11 19.62 1.71
N GLN A 51 3.04 20.03 1.04
CA GLN A 51 2.88 21.41 0.59
C GLN A 51 2.57 22.37 1.73
N GLU A 52 1.60 22.05 2.59
CA GLU A 52 1.11 22.97 3.62
C GLU A 52 2.04 23.07 4.83
N LYS A 53 2.65 21.96 5.25
CA LYS A 53 3.50 21.92 6.46
C LYS A 53 4.98 22.09 6.18
N PHE A 54 5.44 21.64 5.01
CA PHE A 54 6.87 21.62 4.68
C PHE A 54 7.23 22.49 3.48
N PHE A 55 6.23 23.07 2.79
CA PHE A 55 6.43 23.93 1.61
C PHE A 55 7.27 23.27 0.52
N LEU A 56 7.21 21.93 0.41
CA LEU A 56 7.93 21.16 -0.58
C LEU A 56 7.14 21.11 -1.90
N PRO A 57 7.74 21.47 -3.05
CA PRO A 57 7.13 21.24 -4.34
C PRO A 57 7.03 19.74 -4.59
N CYS A 58 5.82 19.23 -4.74
CA CYS A 58 5.56 17.82 -4.95
C CYS A 58 4.46 17.62 -5.99
N ARG A 59 4.50 16.47 -6.67
CA ARG A 59 3.51 16.06 -7.65
C ARG A 59 3.09 14.60 -7.45
N ILE A 60 1.83 14.33 -7.73
CA ILE A 60 1.32 12.96 -7.78
C ILE A 60 1.50 12.44 -9.21
N LEU A 61 2.25 11.33 -9.35
CA LEU A 61 2.30 10.56 -10.58
C LEU A 61 1.39 9.34 -10.44
N GLU A 62 0.44 9.26 -11.36
CA GLU A 62 -0.50 8.16 -11.56
C GLU A 62 -0.60 7.91 -13.06
N THR A 63 -1.22 6.81 -13.49
CA THR A 63 -1.31 6.42 -14.90
C THR A 63 -1.81 7.57 -15.78
N LYS A 64 -2.82 8.32 -15.33
CA LYS A 64 -3.39 9.45 -16.08
C LYS A 64 -2.42 10.61 -16.25
N SER A 65 -1.83 11.10 -15.14
CA SER A 65 -0.88 12.23 -15.17
C SER A 65 0.42 11.86 -15.88
N TYR A 66 0.89 10.63 -15.73
CA TYR A 66 2.04 10.09 -16.43
C TYR A 66 1.82 10.07 -17.95
N ASN A 67 0.72 9.45 -18.42
CA ASN A 67 0.40 9.37 -19.84
C ASN A 67 0.18 10.77 -20.46
N ALA A 68 -0.43 11.70 -19.72
CA ALA A 68 -0.58 13.08 -20.16
C ALA A 68 0.79 13.76 -20.36
N SER A 69 1.72 13.56 -19.41
CA SER A 69 3.09 14.08 -19.47
C SER A 69 3.85 13.54 -20.69
N VAL A 70 3.74 12.24 -20.95
CA VAL A 70 4.38 11.59 -22.13
C VAL A 70 3.79 12.14 -23.45
N ARG A 71 2.46 12.31 -23.53
CA ARG A 71 1.80 12.92 -24.73
C ARG A 71 2.24 14.35 -24.97
N GLN A 72 2.62 15.09 -23.93
CA GLN A 72 3.17 16.44 -24.02
C GLN A 72 4.67 16.48 -24.36
N GLY A 73 5.28 15.33 -24.66
CA GLY A 73 6.68 15.21 -25.05
C GLY A 73 7.68 14.97 -23.91
N ASN A 74 7.21 14.86 -22.66
CA ASN A 74 8.08 14.47 -21.55
C ASN A 74 8.23 12.94 -21.50
N VAL A 75 9.31 12.43 -22.08
CA VAL A 75 9.59 11.00 -22.19
C VAL A 75 9.95 10.36 -20.83
N ARG A 76 10.36 11.18 -19.85
CA ARG A 76 10.84 10.72 -18.53
C ARG A 76 10.16 11.50 -17.40
N PRO A 77 8.88 11.21 -17.09
CA PRO A 77 8.12 11.96 -16.09
C PRO A 77 8.70 11.91 -14.66
N PHE A 78 9.51 10.89 -14.34
CA PHE A 78 10.22 10.80 -13.05
C PHE A 78 11.45 11.75 -12.98
N GLU A 79 12.00 12.19 -14.12
CA GLU A 79 13.07 13.17 -14.17
C GLU A 79 12.51 14.60 -14.02
N CYS A 80 11.98 14.91 -12.85
CA CYS A 80 11.45 16.22 -12.52
C CYS A 80 12.18 16.82 -11.31
N ASN A 81 12.03 18.12 -11.11
CA ASN A 81 12.59 18.83 -9.96
C ASN A 81 11.70 18.77 -8.72
N ASP A 82 10.46 18.28 -8.87
CA ASP A 82 9.53 18.14 -7.77
C ASP A 82 9.71 16.77 -7.09
N LEU A 83 9.36 16.68 -5.81
CA LEU A 83 9.22 15.42 -5.12
C LEU A 83 8.05 14.63 -5.75
N VAL A 84 8.28 13.36 -6.05
CA VAL A 84 7.30 12.48 -6.67
C VAL A 84 6.56 11.68 -5.61
N ILE A 85 5.22 11.63 -5.70
CA ILE A 85 4.34 10.79 -4.89
C ILE A 85 3.62 9.83 -5.82
N CYS A 86 3.65 8.53 -5.52
CA CYS A 86 2.92 7.54 -6.31
C CYS A 86 2.39 6.39 -5.44
N SER A 87 1.51 5.58 -6.03
CA SER A 87 1.00 4.37 -5.38
C SER A 87 1.96 3.18 -5.54
N TYR A 88 1.75 2.14 -4.73
CA TYR A 88 2.47 0.86 -4.84
C TYR A 88 2.30 0.22 -6.22
N GLN A 89 1.06 0.18 -6.72
CA GLN A 89 0.73 -0.41 -8.02
C GLN A 89 1.39 0.36 -9.17
N PHE A 90 1.29 1.70 -9.13
CA PHE A 90 1.93 2.54 -10.12
C PHE A 90 3.46 2.39 -10.07
N ALA A 91 4.07 2.37 -8.88
CA ALA A 91 5.50 2.14 -8.72
C ALA A 91 5.94 0.77 -9.25
N ARG A 92 5.15 -0.29 -9.02
CA ARG A 92 5.38 -1.60 -9.61
C ARG A 92 5.31 -1.57 -11.13
N SER A 93 4.26 -0.95 -11.71
CA SER A 93 4.07 -0.88 -13.16
C SER A 93 5.20 -0.11 -13.86
N LYS A 94 5.84 0.82 -13.15
CA LYS A 94 6.96 1.66 -13.60
C LYS A 94 8.32 1.28 -13.01
N ALA A 95 8.44 0.07 -12.46
CA ALA A 95 9.63 -0.39 -11.77
C ALA A 95 10.91 -0.29 -12.63
N ALA A 96 10.82 -0.57 -13.93
CA ALA A 96 11.95 -0.43 -14.85
C ALA A 96 12.46 1.02 -14.95
N GLU A 97 11.55 1.99 -15.01
CA GLU A 97 11.91 3.40 -15.06
C GLU A 97 12.45 3.89 -13.71
N ILE A 98 11.80 3.48 -12.60
CA ILE A 98 12.23 3.79 -11.24
C ILE A 98 13.64 3.26 -10.96
N SER A 99 13.98 2.07 -11.46
CA SER A 99 15.30 1.45 -11.28
C SER A 99 16.44 2.19 -12.01
N LEU A 100 16.12 2.93 -13.07
CA LEU A 100 17.09 3.74 -13.81
C LEU A 100 17.42 5.06 -13.13
N MET A 101 16.64 5.44 -12.10
CA MET A 101 16.82 6.69 -11.39
C MET A 101 17.77 6.53 -10.20
N CYS A 102 18.71 7.48 -10.05
CA CYS A 102 19.53 7.59 -8.84
C CYS A 102 18.77 8.38 -7.77
N TRP A 103 17.93 7.70 -6.99
CA TRP A 103 17.14 8.33 -5.94
C TRP A 103 18.01 8.79 -4.76
N ASP A 104 17.82 10.02 -4.31
CA ASP A 104 18.45 10.55 -3.09
C ASP A 104 17.79 10.01 -1.82
N LEU A 105 16.46 9.80 -1.86
CA LEU A 105 15.70 9.16 -0.80
C LEU A 105 14.37 8.63 -1.34
N VAL A 106 14.00 7.43 -0.92
CA VAL A 106 12.67 6.84 -1.15
C VAL A 106 11.99 6.62 0.20
N VAL A 107 10.86 7.29 0.41
CA VAL A 107 9.98 7.05 1.57
C VAL A 107 8.91 6.07 1.15
N ILE A 108 8.70 5.03 1.95
CA ILE A 108 7.67 4.01 1.70
C ILE A 108 6.74 3.98 2.90
N ASP A 109 5.53 4.49 2.72
CA ASP A 109 4.51 4.53 3.77
C ASP A 109 3.67 3.25 3.78
N GLU A 110 3.14 2.89 4.96
CA GLU A 110 2.48 1.61 5.22
C GLU A 110 3.32 0.41 4.72
N ALA A 111 4.63 0.46 5.06
CA ALA A 111 5.62 -0.49 4.58
C ALA A 111 5.36 -1.94 5.02
N HIS A 112 4.41 -2.19 5.93
CA HIS A 112 3.96 -3.54 6.28
C HIS A 112 3.49 -4.34 5.04
N ARG A 113 3.05 -3.67 3.97
CA ARG A 113 2.74 -4.29 2.67
C ARG A 113 3.93 -5.02 2.03
N LEU A 114 5.16 -4.67 2.40
CA LEU A 114 6.39 -5.31 1.91
C LEU A 114 6.91 -6.42 2.83
N ARG A 115 6.28 -6.67 3.99
CA ARG A 115 6.74 -7.61 5.01
C ARG A 115 6.96 -9.04 4.49
N ASN A 116 6.15 -9.46 3.52
CA ASN A 116 6.21 -10.78 2.91
C ASN A 116 7.12 -10.87 1.67
N VAL A 117 8.08 -9.96 1.51
CA VAL A 117 9.00 -9.93 0.35
C VAL A 117 9.83 -11.22 0.19
N TYR A 118 9.99 -12.02 1.25
CA TYR A 118 10.65 -13.32 1.20
C TYR A 118 9.78 -14.41 0.53
N LYS A 119 8.49 -14.16 0.31
CA LYS A 119 7.57 -15.06 -0.41
C LYS A 119 7.63 -14.71 -1.91
N PRO A 120 7.93 -15.68 -2.82
CA PRO A 120 7.96 -15.40 -4.26
C PRO A 120 6.63 -14.90 -4.83
N ALA A 121 5.51 -15.27 -4.20
CA ALA A 121 4.17 -14.87 -4.61
C ALA A 121 3.89 -13.37 -4.41
N ASN A 122 4.62 -12.68 -3.49
CA ASN A 122 4.46 -11.23 -3.33
C ASN A 122 5.21 -10.48 -4.42
N VAL A 123 4.57 -10.36 -5.58
CA VAL A 123 5.16 -9.76 -6.79
C VAL A 123 5.49 -8.28 -6.57
N ILE A 124 4.61 -7.51 -5.91
CA ILE A 124 4.83 -6.07 -5.66
C ILE A 124 6.08 -5.86 -4.83
N ALA A 125 6.15 -6.51 -3.67
CA ALA A 125 7.27 -6.34 -2.76
C ALA A 125 8.61 -6.75 -3.41
N ASN A 126 8.61 -7.87 -4.15
CA ASN A 126 9.81 -8.33 -4.85
C ASN A 126 10.23 -7.37 -5.96
N THR A 127 9.28 -6.88 -6.76
CA THR A 127 9.57 -5.92 -7.84
C THR A 127 10.11 -4.60 -7.28
N LEU A 128 9.47 -4.04 -6.25
CA LEU A 128 9.92 -2.79 -5.64
C LEU A 128 11.25 -2.93 -4.92
N LYS A 129 11.48 -4.04 -4.20
CA LYS A 129 12.79 -4.32 -3.58
C LYS A 129 13.90 -4.31 -4.61
N GLN A 130 13.68 -4.94 -5.76
CA GLN A 130 14.67 -4.99 -6.84
C GLN A 130 14.86 -3.61 -7.50
N ALA A 131 13.77 -2.92 -7.82
CA ALA A 131 13.83 -1.60 -8.47
C ALA A 131 14.52 -0.53 -7.61
N LEU A 132 14.38 -0.64 -6.28
CA LEU A 132 14.93 0.31 -5.31
C LEU A 132 16.20 -0.20 -4.61
N LYS A 133 16.85 -1.23 -5.12
CA LYS A 133 17.98 -1.90 -4.46
C LYS A 133 19.07 -0.96 -3.99
N ASP A 134 19.41 0.03 -4.79
CA ASP A 134 20.52 0.96 -4.54
C ASP A 134 20.08 2.30 -3.92
N ALA A 135 18.79 2.56 -3.82
CA ALA A 135 18.23 3.77 -3.25
C ALA A 135 18.29 3.76 -1.72
N PRO A 136 18.62 4.88 -1.05
CA PRO A 136 18.37 5.06 0.37
C PRO A 136 16.87 5.02 0.65
N LYS A 137 16.44 4.30 1.70
CA LYS A 137 15.01 4.08 1.99
C LYS A 137 14.64 4.47 3.42
N LEU A 138 13.47 5.08 3.57
CA LEU A 138 12.82 5.31 4.84
C LEU A 138 11.47 4.60 4.82
N LEU A 139 11.37 3.50 5.57
CA LEU A 139 10.14 2.73 5.69
C LEU A 139 9.32 3.24 6.88
N LEU A 140 8.03 3.48 6.67
CA LEU A 140 7.10 3.90 7.71
C LEU A 140 6.05 2.81 7.93
N THR A 141 5.88 2.34 9.15
CA THR A 141 4.82 1.39 9.50
C THR A 141 4.48 1.47 10.98
N ALA A 142 3.21 1.23 11.33
CA ALA A 142 2.82 1.06 12.72
C ALA A 142 2.93 -0.39 13.20
N THR A 143 2.96 -1.34 12.28
CA THR A 143 2.92 -2.78 12.52
C THR A 143 4.09 -3.51 11.86
N PRO A 144 5.34 -3.30 12.36
CA PRO A 144 6.52 -3.92 11.76
C PRO A 144 6.55 -5.45 11.94
N LEU A 145 5.78 -5.95 12.90
CA LEU A 145 5.65 -7.35 13.26
C LEU A 145 4.20 -7.61 13.68
N GLN A 146 3.53 -8.53 13.04
CA GLN A 146 2.17 -8.90 13.36
C GLN A 146 2.04 -10.40 13.67
N ASN A 147 2.40 -11.27 12.76
CA ASN A 147 2.19 -12.71 12.88
C ASN A 147 3.49 -13.51 13.05
N SER A 148 4.57 -13.08 12.43
CA SER A 148 5.81 -13.85 12.34
C SER A 148 7.05 -12.97 12.33
N LEU A 149 8.12 -13.43 12.98
CA LEU A 149 9.43 -12.77 12.92
C LEU A 149 9.99 -12.64 11.48
N LEU A 150 9.51 -13.49 10.55
CA LEU A 150 9.87 -13.41 9.15
C LEU A 150 9.36 -12.14 8.48
N GLU A 151 8.28 -11.55 8.98
CA GLU A 151 7.78 -10.24 8.50
C GLU A 151 8.80 -9.13 8.77
N LEU A 152 9.38 -9.14 9.96
CA LEU A 152 10.45 -8.20 10.32
C LEU A 152 11.70 -8.44 9.47
N TYR A 153 12.08 -9.70 9.24
CA TYR A 153 13.13 -10.06 8.28
C TYR A 153 12.85 -9.46 6.90
N GLY A 154 11.61 -9.62 6.42
CA GLY A 154 11.20 -9.09 5.13
C GLY A 154 11.39 -7.57 5.04
N LEU A 155 10.86 -6.81 6.00
CA LEU A 155 10.99 -5.34 6.03
C LEU A 155 12.45 -4.89 6.10
N VAL A 156 13.25 -5.51 6.96
CA VAL A 156 14.67 -5.20 7.10
C VAL A 156 15.42 -5.49 5.80
N SER A 157 15.08 -6.60 5.13
CA SER A 157 15.71 -6.98 3.86
C SER A 157 15.34 -6.04 2.70
N VAL A 158 14.24 -5.30 2.78
CA VAL A 158 13.93 -4.23 1.81
C VAL A 158 14.89 -3.06 1.99
N VAL A 159 15.29 -2.75 3.23
CA VAL A 159 16.24 -1.66 3.51
C VAL A 159 17.67 -2.09 3.19
N ASP A 160 18.14 -3.18 3.80
CA ASP A 160 19.48 -3.72 3.60
C ASP A 160 19.50 -5.24 3.87
N ASP A 161 19.74 -6.04 2.84
CA ASP A 161 19.84 -7.51 2.92
C ASP A 161 20.98 -8.00 3.83
N ARG A 162 21.99 -7.17 4.07
CA ARG A 162 23.19 -7.57 4.83
C ARG A 162 22.98 -7.61 6.34
N ILE A 163 21.93 -6.99 6.86
CA ILE A 163 21.70 -6.89 8.32
C ILE A 163 21.40 -8.26 8.91
N PHE A 164 20.55 -9.04 8.26
CA PHE A 164 20.16 -10.37 8.71
C PHE A 164 20.73 -11.51 7.87
N GLY A 165 21.34 -11.20 6.72
CA GLY A 165 21.83 -12.19 5.78
C GLY A 165 20.70 -12.93 5.06
N ASP A 166 20.93 -14.18 4.71
CA ASP A 166 19.95 -15.00 4.00
C ASP A 166 18.85 -15.55 4.93
N LEU A 167 17.71 -15.90 4.33
CA LEU A 167 16.53 -16.37 5.05
C LEU A 167 16.76 -17.63 5.87
N LYS A 168 17.63 -18.54 5.38
CA LYS A 168 17.91 -19.81 6.05
C LYS A 168 18.70 -19.58 7.32
N SER A 169 19.77 -18.81 7.22
CA SER A 169 20.59 -18.42 8.38
C SER A 169 19.78 -17.64 9.42
N PHE A 170 18.90 -16.75 8.97
CA PHE A 170 18.01 -16.01 9.87
C PHE A 170 17.07 -16.96 10.63
N LYS A 171 16.43 -17.91 9.93
CA LYS A 171 15.57 -18.90 10.58
C LYS A 171 16.31 -19.74 11.61
N GLU A 172 17.50 -20.24 11.25
CA GLU A 172 18.33 -21.05 12.16
C GLU A 172 18.75 -20.24 13.41
N GLN A 173 19.17 -19.00 13.23
CA GLN A 173 19.67 -18.17 14.30
C GLN A 173 18.57 -17.68 15.27
N PHE A 174 17.37 -17.38 14.75
CA PHE A 174 16.28 -16.78 15.50
C PHE A 174 15.07 -17.71 15.68
N ALA A 175 15.22 -19.01 15.46
CA ALA A 175 14.15 -20.00 15.68
C ALA A 175 13.61 -20.01 17.11
N ASN A 176 14.50 -19.79 18.11
CA ASN A 176 14.18 -19.83 19.52
C ASN A 176 14.42 -18.46 20.18
N LEU A 177 13.43 -17.57 20.13
CA LEU A 177 13.47 -16.27 20.83
C LEU A 177 13.29 -16.37 22.36
N HIS A 178 13.05 -17.57 22.90
CA HIS A 178 12.98 -17.78 24.36
C HIS A 178 14.33 -17.63 25.05
N ASN A 179 15.41 -17.69 24.29
CA ASN A 179 16.75 -17.43 24.82
C ASN A 179 17.03 -15.93 24.81
N GLN A 180 17.31 -15.37 26.01
CA GLN A 180 17.60 -13.94 26.22
C GLN A 180 18.76 -13.46 25.33
N SER A 181 19.81 -14.26 25.16
CA SER A 181 20.96 -13.88 24.33
C SER A 181 20.61 -13.76 22.84
N THR A 182 19.68 -14.58 22.34
CA THR A 182 19.16 -14.51 20.97
C THR A 182 18.33 -13.25 20.75
N PHE A 183 17.50 -12.91 21.73
CA PHE A 183 16.69 -11.69 21.72
C PHE A 183 17.57 -10.44 21.75
N ASP A 184 18.58 -10.39 22.62
CA ASP A 184 19.51 -9.26 22.74
C ASP A 184 20.32 -9.08 21.44
N THR A 185 20.72 -10.18 20.80
CA THR A 185 21.40 -10.15 19.49
C THR A 185 20.48 -9.57 18.40
N LEU A 186 19.22 -9.98 18.35
CA LEU A 186 18.24 -9.45 17.40
C LEU A 186 18.05 -7.95 17.61
N LYS A 187 17.85 -7.53 18.86
CA LYS A 187 17.69 -6.13 19.25
C LYS A 187 18.90 -5.28 18.84
N ALA A 188 20.12 -5.74 19.15
CA ALA A 188 21.34 -5.05 18.79
C ALA A 188 21.51 -4.84 17.28
N ARG A 189 21.07 -5.81 16.44
CA ARG A 189 21.09 -5.67 14.99
C ARG A 189 20.05 -4.70 14.45
N LEU A 190 18.90 -4.57 15.15
CA LEU A 190 17.82 -3.68 14.75
C LEU A 190 18.02 -2.23 15.19
N GLU A 191 18.65 -2.01 16.33
CA GLU A 191 18.80 -0.70 16.98
C GLU A 191 19.34 0.41 16.05
N PRO A 192 20.34 0.15 15.18
CA PRO A 192 20.90 1.17 14.30
C PRO A 192 19.94 1.63 13.21
N MET A 193 18.94 0.80 12.83
CA MET A 193 18.09 1.06 11.69
C MET A 193 16.60 1.17 12.00
N CYS A 194 16.16 0.62 13.13
CA CYS A 194 14.73 0.62 13.50
C CYS A 194 14.52 1.52 14.71
N LYS A 195 13.63 2.50 14.56
CA LYS A 195 13.14 3.33 15.66
C LYS A 195 11.68 3.05 15.89
N ARG A 196 11.32 2.85 17.16
CA ARG A 196 9.94 2.59 17.58
C ARG A 196 9.60 3.31 18.86
N THR A 197 8.61 4.18 18.78
CA THR A 197 8.02 4.90 19.89
C THR A 197 6.62 4.34 20.17
N LEU A 198 6.29 4.14 21.43
CA LEU A 198 4.96 3.71 21.86
C LEU A 198 4.21 4.89 22.46
N ARG A 199 2.88 4.94 22.28
CA ARG A 199 2.04 5.98 22.87
C ARG A 199 2.24 6.13 24.37
N ARG A 200 2.44 5.02 25.10
CA ARG A 200 2.72 5.04 26.54
C ARG A 200 3.97 5.82 26.93
N GLN A 201 4.96 5.91 26.04
CA GLN A 201 6.22 6.62 26.29
C GLN A 201 6.05 8.14 26.13
N VAL A 202 5.06 8.58 25.33
CA VAL A 202 4.80 10.00 25.07
C VAL A 202 3.63 10.57 25.85
N LEU A 203 2.93 9.76 26.66
CA LEU A 203 1.84 10.20 27.53
C LEU A 203 2.17 11.39 28.43
N PRO A 204 3.42 11.54 28.98
CA PRO A 204 3.78 12.72 29.76
C PRO A 204 3.75 14.03 28.96
N TYR A 205 3.91 13.95 27.63
CA TYR A 205 4.01 15.10 26.73
C TYR A 205 2.74 15.33 25.92
N VAL A 206 2.03 14.26 25.55
CA VAL A 206 0.85 14.30 24.68
C VAL A 206 -0.30 13.56 25.35
N ARG A 207 -1.42 14.27 25.58
CA ARG A 207 -2.66 13.66 26.11
C ARG A 207 -3.47 13.09 24.96
N TYR A 208 -3.69 11.79 24.98
CA TYR A 208 -4.62 11.13 24.05
C TYR A 208 -6.01 11.02 24.64
N THR A 209 -7.02 11.20 23.80
CA THR A 209 -8.40 10.92 24.16
C THR A 209 -8.61 9.41 24.37
N LYS A 210 -9.41 9.06 25.36
CA LYS A 210 -9.78 7.67 25.60
C LYS A 210 -10.77 7.19 24.53
N ARG A 211 -10.42 6.14 23.79
CA ARG A 211 -11.31 5.52 22.83
C ARG A 211 -12.34 4.65 23.57
N LEU A 212 -13.62 4.97 23.42
CA LEU A 212 -14.73 4.15 23.93
C LEU A 212 -15.42 3.52 22.71
N PRO A 213 -15.22 2.22 22.46
CA PRO A 213 -15.94 1.54 21.38
C PRO A 213 -17.41 1.42 21.77
N MET A 214 -18.30 1.85 20.89
CA MET A 214 -19.75 1.67 21.02
C MET A 214 -20.25 0.94 19.79
N VAL A 215 -21.04 -0.11 20.03
CA VAL A 215 -21.75 -0.81 18.97
C VAL A 215 -23.14 -0.20 18.85
N GLN A 216 -23.43 0.39 17.71
CA GLN A 216 -24.75 0.93 17.39
C GLN A 216 -25.43 -0.01 16.40
N PRO A 217 -26.35 -0.88 16.86
CA PRO A 217 -27.14 -1.71 15.96
C PRO A 217 -28.11 -0.82 15.17
N PHE A 218 -28.30 -1.12 13.91
CA PHE A 218 -29.30 -0.48 13.08
C PHE A 218 -30.07 -1.55 12.28
N THR A 219 -31.32 -1.27 11.93
CA THR A 219 -32.10 -2.11 11.02
C THR A 219 -32.17 -1.39 9.68
N PRO A 220 -31.72 -2.03 8.58
CA PRO A 220 -31.81 -1.44 7.25
C PRO A 220 -33.27 -1.11 6.89
N SER A 221 -33.45 -0.10 6.07
CA SER A 221 -34.76 0.16 5.46
C SER A 221 -35.12 -0.94 4.45
N GLU A 222 -36.39 -1.12 4.16
CA GLU A 222 -36.85 -2.12 3.15
C GLU A 222 -36.18 -1.90 1.76
N SER A 223 -35.90 -0.66 1.40
CA SER A 223 -35.24 -0.32 0.15
C SER A 223 -33.76 -0.73 0.14
N GLU A 224 -33.06 -0.57 1.26
CA GLU A 224 -31.67 -1.00 1.43
C GLU A 224 -31.54 -2.52 1.45
N ASP A 225 -32.44 -3.20 2.17
CA ASP A 225 -32.50 -4.65 2.20
C ASP A 225 -32.77 -5.23 0.81
N ARG A 226 -33.74 -4.66 0.08
CA ARG A 226 -34.00 -5.01 -1.31
C ARG A 226 -32.80 -4.81 -2.21
N LEU A 227 -32.08 -3.67 -2.09
CA LEU A 227 -30.85 -3.42 -2.84
C LEU A 227 -29.80 -4.49 -2.52
N TYR A 228 -29.63 -4.82 -1.24
CA TYR A 228 -28.69 -5.84 -0.80
C TYR A 228 -28.96 -7.20 -1.47
N HIS A 229 -30.23 -7.62 -1.47
CA HIS A 229 -30.63 -8.89 -2.11
C HIS A 229 -30.40 -8.86 -3.62
N LEU A 230 -30.82 -7.80 -4.31
CA LEU A 230 -30.66 -7.68 -5.78
C LEU A 230 -29.20 -7.73 -6.21
N VAL A 231 -28.32 -6.99 -5.50
CA VAL A 231 -26.87 -6.98 -5.80
C VAL A 231 -26.25 -8.33 -5.45
N SER A 232 -26.63 -8.93 -4.32
CA SER A 232 -26.12 -10.25 -3.89
C SER A 232 -26.51 -11.35 -4.89
N ASP A 233 -27.73 -11.33 -5.37
CA ASP A 233 -28.21 -12.29 -6.40
C ASP A 233 -27.54 -12.09 -7.76
N TYR A 234 -27.28 -10.82 -8.13
CA TYR A 234 -26.51 -10.53 -9.33
C TYR A 234 -25.08 -11.08 -9.21
N LEU A 235 -24.40 -10.85 -8.10
CA LEU A 235 -23.02 -11.26 -7.87
C LEU A 235 -22.83 -12.80 -7.69
N ARG A 236 -23.93 -13.54 -7.47
CA ARG A 236 -23.92 -15.02 -7.42
C ARG A 236 -23.98 -15.68 -8.80
N ARG A 237 -24.31 -14.93 -9.86
CA ARG A 237 -24.44 -15.48 -11.20
C ARG A 237 -23.10 -15.93 -11.77
N ASP A 238 -23.07 -17.07 -12.43
CA ASP A 238 -21.83 -17.61 -13.03
C ASP A 238 -21.31 -16.76 -14.20
N ASN A 239 -22.15 -15.92 -14.82
CA ASN A 239 -21.79 -15.13 -15.98
C ASN A 239 -22.05 -13.63 -15.76
N LEU A 240 -21.07 -12.96 -15.14
CA LEU A 240 -21.13 -11.52 -14.84
C LEU A 240 -20.59 -10.71 -16.00
N GLN A 241 -21.47 -10.26 -16.89
CA GLN A 241 -21.11 -9.48 -18.08
C GLN A 241 -20.49 -8.11 -17.78
N ALA A 242 -20.76 -7.54 -16.59
CA ALA A 242 -20.23 -6.23 -16.18
C ALA A 242 -18.83 -6.29 -15.57
N LEU A 243 -18.32 -7.49 -15.25
CA LEU A 243 -17.04 -7.69 -14.60
C LEU A 243 -16.07 -8.49 -15.47
N PRO A 244 -14.76 -8.14 -15.48
CA PRO A 244 -13.73 -8.91 -16.16
C PRO A 244 -13.65 -10.34 -15.59
N ALA A 245 -13.47 -11.32 -16.44
CA ALA A 245 -13.43 -12.74 -16.03
C ALA A 245 -12.25 -13.04 -15.10
N SER A 246 -11.10 -12.38 -15.31
CA SER A 246 -9.85 -12.57 -14.55
C SER A 246 -9.89 -12.03 -13.11
N GLN A 247 -10.79 -11.07 -12.82
CA GLN A 247 -10.85 -10.41 -11.51
C GLN A 247 -12.21 -10.58 -10.82
N ARG A 248 -13.02 -11.51 -11.27
CA ARG A 248 -14.43 -11.65 -10.86
C ARG A 248 -14.59 -11.91 -9.36
N SER A 249 -13.85 -12.86 -8.79
CA SER A 249 -13.98 -13.21 -7.38
C SER A 249 -13.65 -12.05 -6.46
N LEU A 250 -12.60 -11.32 -6.79
CA LEU A 250 -12.14 -10.16 -6.08
C LEU A 250 -13.12 -9.01 -6.13
N MET A 251 -13.57 -8.64 -7.35
CA MET A 251 -14.57 -7.58 -7.54
C MET A 251 -15.88 -7.90 -6.82
N THR A 252 -16.26 -9.18 -6.78
CA THR A 252 -17.43 -9.62 -6.00
C THR A 252 -17.24 -9.35 -4.50
N LEU A 253 -16.05 -9.64 -3.96
CA LEU A 253 -15.74 -9.39 -2.56
C LEU A 253 -15.77 -7.88 -2.23
N VAL A 254 -15.13 -7.06 -3.08
CA VAL A 254 -15.12 -5.59 -2.93
C VAL A 254 -16.55 -5.03 -2.96
N LEU A 255 -17.35 -5.41 -3.94
CA LEU A 255 -18.73 -4.94 -4.07
C LEU A 255 -19.59 -5.35 -2.87
N ARG A 256 -19.41 -6.57 -2.33
CA ARG A 256 -20.10 -6.99 -1.11
C ARG A 256 -19.71 -6.16 0.10
N LYS A 257 -18.41 -5.81 0.25
CA LYS A 257 -17.98 -4.95 1.36
C LYS A 257 -18.50 -3.51 1.21
N LEU A 258 -18.47 -2.95 0.00
CA LEU A 258 -19.07 -1.63 -0.26
C LEU A 258 -20.57 -1.63 0.07
N LEU A 259 -21.28 -2.68 -0.35
CA LEU A 259 -22.70 -2.85 -0.06
C LEU A 259 -22.99 -2.97 1.45
N ALA A 260 -22.16 -3.71 2.17
CA ALA A 260 -22.26 -3.83 3.62
C ALA A 260 -21.86 -2.54 4.37
N SER A 261 -21.06 -1.69 3.75
CA SER A 261 -20.63 -0.43 4.34
C SER A 261 -21.71 0.65 4.23
N SER A 262 -22.24 0.89 3.02
CA SER A 262 -23.27 1.88 2.80
C SER A 262 -23.82 1.79 1.38
N SER A 263 -25.12 2.09 1.21
CA SER A 263 -25.75 2.22 -0.10
C SER A 263 -25.10 3.31 -0.97
N PHE A 264 -24.59 4.38 -0.37
CA PHE A 264 -23.83 5.43 -1.06
C PHE A 264 -22.47 4.94 -1.57
N ALA A 265 -21.76 4.14 -0.79
CA ALA A 265 -20.45 3.61 -1.16
C ALA A 265 -20.51 2.76 -2.44
N ILE A 266 -21.56 1.96 -2.61
CA ILE A 266 -21.74 1.10 -3.80
C ILE A 266 -22.38 1.81 -4.98
N ALA A 267 -23.08 2.94 -4.79
CA ALA A 267 -23.83 3.60 -5.85
C ALA A 267 -22.97 3.96 -7.06
N GLY A 268 -21.78 4.51 -6.84
CA GLY A 268 -20.84 4.85 -7.91
C GLY A 268 -20.42 3.63 -8.74
N ALA A 269 -20.08 2.53 -8.08
CA ALA A 269 -19.71 1.27 -8.73
C ALA A 269 -20.86 0.66 -9.54
N LEU A 270 -22.08 0.66 -9.00
CA LEU A 270 -23.26 0.18 -9.70
C LEU A 270 -23.61 1.03 -10.93
N ASN A 271 -23.48 2.36 -10.80
CA ASN A 271 -23.70 3.26 -11.93
C ASN A 271 -22.68 3.01 -13.06
N SER A 272 -21.40 2.87 -12.72
CA SER A 272 -20.35 2.54 -13.70
C SER A 272 -20.60 1.18 -14.37
N MET A 273 -21.00 0.16 -13.60
CA MET A 273 -21.36 -1.15 -14.14
C MET A 273 -22.58 -1.08 -15.06
N SER A 274 -23.63 -0.34 -14.67
CA SER A 274 -24.82 -0.14 -15.48
C SER A 274 -24.51 0.58 -16.80
N GLN A 275 -23.66 1.62 -16.74
CA GLN A 275 -23.23 2.33 -17.94
C GLN A 275 -22.45 1.41 -18.90
N ARG A 276 -21.52 0.63 -18.39
CA ARG A 276 -20.76 -0.35 -19.19
C ARG A 276 -21.66 -1.38 -19.88
N LEU A 277 -22.66 -1.88 -19.17
CA LEU A 277 -23.64 -2.81 -19.77
C LEU A 277 -24.44 -2.16 -20.89
N ARG A 278 -24.88 -0.90 -20.69
CA ARG A 278 -25.58 -0.13 -21.72
C ARG A 278 -24.70 0.14 -22.94
N ASP A 279 -23.44 0.49 -22.73
CA ASP A 279 -22.50 0.76 -23.81
C ASP A 279 -22.17 -0.52 -24.58
N ARG A 280 -22.04 -1.66 -23.94
CA ARG A 280 -21.92 -2.97 -24.60
C ARG A 280 -23.12 -3.33 -25.42
N LEU A 281 -24.34 -3.07 -24.95
CA LEU A 281 -25.56 -3.29 -25.73
C LEU A 281 -25.63 -2.39 -26.97
N ARG A 282 -25.09 -1.18 -26.90
CA ARG A 282 -24.99 -0.25 -28.04
C ARG A 282 -23.86 -0.59 -29.01
N GLN A 283 -22.77 -1.19 -28.52
CA GLN A 283 -21.55 -1.50 -29.28
C GLN A 283 -21.55 -2.92 -29.88
N ALA A 284 -22.63 -3.68 -29.80
CA ALA A 284 -22.73 -5.00 -30.46
C ALA A 284 -22.47 -4.93 -31.99
N GLU A 285 -22.14 -3.76 -32.54
CA GLU A 285 -21.87 -3.48 -33.92
C GLU A 285 -20.49 -2.90 -34.29
N GLY A 286 -19.46 -2.87 -33.36
CA GLY A 286 -18.14 -2.26 -33.69
C GLY A 286 -16.96 -2.68 -32.83
N PRO A 287 -15.70 -2.52 -33.31
CA PRO A 287 -14.49 -2.97 -32.58
C PRO A 287 -14.14 -2.14 -31.35
N ASN A 288 -13.51 -2.78 -30.37
CA ASN A 288 -13.41 -2.48 -28.97
C ASN A 288 -12.25 -1.49 -28.58
N PRO A 289 -12.51 -0.29 -28.03
CA PRO A 289 -11.49 0.58 -27.44
C PRO A 289 -11.41 0.50 -25.90
N LEU A 290 -11.83 -0.62 -25.29
CA LEU A 290 -12.21 -0.68 -23.86
C LEU A 290 -11.11 -1.02 -22.86
N GLU A 291 -9.90 -1.43 -23.30
CA GLU A 291 -8.84 -1.81 -22.35
C GLU A 291 -8.13 -0.61 -21.68
N GLN A 292 -8.11 0.55 -22.30
CA GLN A 292 -7.41 1.72 -21.78
C GLN A 292 -8.19 2.54 -20.74
N ALA A 293 -9.52 2.56 -20.79
CA ALA A 293 -10.36 3.29 -19.82
C ALA A 293 -10.53 2.53 -18.49
N LEU A 294 -10.22 1.24 -18.48
CA LEU A 294 -10.33 0.35 -17.31
C LEU A 294 -9.17 0.49 -16.34
N GLY A 295 -7.98 0.97 -16.78
CA GLY A 295 -6.78 1.04 -15.95
C GLY A 295 -6.89 2.04 -14.79
N ASP A 296 -7.57 3.15 -14.99
CA ASP A 296 -7.53 4.29 -14.05
C ASP A 296 -8.45 4.10 -12.83
N ASP A 297 -9.61 3.43 -12.99
CA ASP A 297 -10.52 3.14 -11.88
C ASP A 297 -10.13 1.87 -11.09
N PHE A 298 -9.36 0.97 -11.70
CA PHE A 298 -8.96 -0.30 -11.08
C PHE A 298 -7.70 -0.20 -10.23
N GLU A 299 -6.84 0.81 -10.41
CA GLU A 299 -5.62 0.98 -9.62
C GLU A 299 -5.93 1.06 -8.11
N ALA A 300 -6.98 1.81 -7.73
CA ALA A 300 -7.43 1.91 -6.35
C ALA A 300 -8.13 0.62 -5.84
N LEU A 301 -8.81 -0.09 -6.73
CA LEU A 301 -9.49 -1.35 -6.40
C LEU A 301 -8.51 -2.53 -6.29
N ASP A 302 -7.48 -2.58 -7.13
CA ASP A 302 -6.42 -3.59 -7.04
C ASP A 302 -5.61 -3.44 -5.74
N GLU A 303 -5.35 -2.21 -5.28
CA GLU A 303 -4.68 -1.97 -3.99
C GLU A 303 -5.54 -2.41 -2.81
N ILE A 304 -6.85 -2.11 -2.83
CA ILE A 304 -7.79 -2.58 -1.80
C ILE A 304 -7.86 -4.11 -1.80
N ALA A 305 -7.77 -4.72 -2.95
CA ALA A 305 -7.81 -6.16 -3.13
C ALA A 305 -6.61 -6.88 -2.51
N GLU A 306 -5.42 -6.38 -2.76
CA GLU A 306 -4.18 -6.95 -2.22
C GLU A 306 -4.10 -6.78 -0.70
N GLU A 307 -4.62 -5.67 -0.14
CA GLU A 307 -4.74 -5.46 1.30
C GLU A 307 -5.60 -6.56 1.96
N TRP A 308 -6.56 -7.11 1.23
CA TRP A 308 -7.45 -8.15 1.74
C TRP A 308 -6.98 -9.58 1.52
N GLU A 309 -6.18 -9.82 0.47
CA GLU A 309 -5.52 -11.12 0.27
C GLU A 309 -4.41 -11.35 1.30
N GLU A 310 -3.78 -10.27 1.79
CA GLU A 310 -2.78 -10.35 2.86
C GLU A 310 -3.40 -10.60 4.24
N ASP A 311 -4.62 -10.10 4.52
CA ASP A 311 -5.35 -10.33 5.77
C ASP A 311 -6.11 -11.67 5.79
N GLY A 312 -6.30 -12.30 4.65
CA GLY A 312 -6.95 -13.60 4.49
C GLY A 312 -5.97 -14.76 4.55
N GLU A 313 -5.45 -15.11 5.72
CA GLU A 313 -4.85 -16.43 5.93
C GLU A 313 -5.93 -17.49 5.65
N GLN A 314 -5.70 -18.33 4.64
CA GLN A 314 -6.46 -19.56 4.51
C GLN A 314 -6.23 -20.37 5.80
N PRO A 315 -7.28 -20.79 6.50
CA PRO A 315 -7.12 -21.70 7.63
C PRO A 315 -6.43 -22.96 7.09
N GLU A 316 -5.30 -23.34 7.69
CA GLU A 316 -4.66 -24.61 7.42
C GLU A 316 -5.73 -25.71 7.62
N PRO A 317 -5.85 -26.68 6.71
CA PRO A 317 -6.76 -27.79 6.91
C PRO A 317 -6.35 -28.51 8.20
N LEU A 318 -7.25 -28.53 9.16
CA LEU A 318 -7.11 -29.34 10.36
C LEU A 318 -6.90 -30.80 9.90
N THR A 319 -5.68 -31.27 9.97
CA THR A 319 -5.38 -32.71 9.88
C THR A 319 -5.96 -33.35 11.13
N GLU A 320 -7.05 -34.06 10.95
CA GLU A 320 -7.55 -35.01 11.95
C GLU A 320 -6.45 -36.04 12.23
N ALA A 321 -6.03 -36.12 13.50
CA ALA A 321 -5.26 -37.21 14.06
C ALA A 321 -6.03 -37.79 15.27
#